data_7582fc4b95930aac3266b000a3fd2c22
#
_entry.id   7582fc4b95930aac3266b000a3fd2c22
#
_cell.length_a   1.000
_cell.length_b   1.000
_cell.length_c   1.000
_cell.angle_alpha   90.00
_cell.angle_beta   90.00
_cell.angle_gamma   90.00
#
_symmetry.space_group_name_H-M   'P 1'
#
loop_
_entity.id
_entity.type
_entity.pdbx_description
1 polymer ?
#
loop_
_entity_poly.entity_id
_entity_poly.type
_entity_poly.pdbx_seq_one_letter_code
_entity_poly.pdbx_strand_id
1 'polypeptide(L)'
;ESAIPNEITSPHQIKLEKPEPFSKIEYSLSDIDKLSEAKQKQIKKKLRNAKYGWYETPSFLEDLIMYGTLGGAQWTGGALDPVNQHLYIPVNNIPFKIRPYMQSLELNINFPKEIGF
;
A
#
# COMPACT_ATOMS: atom_id res chain seq x y z
N GLU A 1 -6.19 11.99 12.00
CA GLU A 1 -5.10 12.57 12.83
C GLU A 1 -3.91 11.59 12.83
N SER A 2 -2.69 12.12 12.77
CA SER A 2 -1.48 11.29 12.86
C SER A 2 -1.27 10.77 14.29
N ALA A 3 -0.77 9.53 14.39
CA ALA A 3 -0.30 8.99 15.67
C ALA A 3 1.15 9.39 15.99
N ILE A 4 1.81 10.13 15.11
CA ILE A 4 3.18 10.60 15.28
C ILE A 4 3.15 11.96 15.99
N PRO A 5 3.84 12.12 17.13
CA PRO A 5 3.86 13.39 17.85
C PRO A 5 4.40 14.54 16.98
N ASN A 6 3.73 15.69 17.05
CA ASN A 6 4.08 16.91 16.32
C ASN A 6 3.95 16.84 14.79
N GLU A 7 3.37 15.77 14.23
CA GLU A 7 3.08 15.72 12.81
C GLU A 7 1.83 16.55 12.49
N ILE A 8 1.97 17.49 11.55
CA ILE A 8 0.85 18.29 11.04
C ILE A 8 0.25 17.55 9.86
N THR A 9 -1.00 17.15 9.98
CA THR A 9 -1.75 16.50 8.90
C THR A 9 -2.81 17.42 8.31
N SER A 10 -3.07 17.28 7.00
CA SER A 10 -4.19 17.97 6.39
C SER A 10 -5.52 17.41 6.94
N PRO A 11 -6.48 18.27 7.32
CA PRO A 11 -7.79 17.83 7.79
C PRO A 11 -8.62 17.16 6.69
N HIS A 12 -8.27 17.39 5.43
CA HIS A 12 -8.97 16.85 4.27
C HIS A 12 -7.98 16.27 3.28
N GLN A 13 -8.33 15.13 2.70
CA GLN A 13 -7.58 14.45 1.65
C GLN A 13 -8.47 14.27 0.43
N ILE A 14 -7.91 14.48 -0.77
CA ILE A 14 -8.65 14.30 -2.01
C ILE A 14 -8.70 12.81 -2.35
N LYS A 15 -9.91 12.27 -2.49
CA LYS A 15 -10.15 10.94 -3.03
C LYS A 15 -10.79 11.09 -4.41
N LEU A 16 -10.04 10.75 -5.46
CA LEU A 16 -10.56 10.73 -6.82
C LEU A 16 -11.40 9.47 -7.02
N GLU A 17 -12.62 9.65 -7.50
CA GLU A 17 -13.52 8.55 -7.86
C GLU A 17 -13.34 8.11 -9.31
N LYS A 18 -12.97 9.04 -10.17
CA LYS A 18 -12.75 8.79 -11.61
C LYS A 18 -11.58 9.64 -12.13
N PRO A 19 -10.84 9.19 -13.14
CA PRO A 19 -10.89 7.82 -13.69
C PRO A 19 -10.47 6.76 -12.68
N GLU A 20 -10.84 5.50 -12.94
CA GLU A 20 -10.37 4.35 -12.14
C GLU A 20 -8.85 4.33 -12.08
N PRO A 21 -8.25 4.04 -10.91
CA PRO A 21 -6.81 4.00 -10.78
C PRO A 21 -6.20 2.83 -11.57
N PHE A 22 -5.06 3.06 -12.20
CA PHE A 22 -4.33 2.02 -12.94
C PHE A 22 -3.74 0.93 -12.03
N SER A 23 -3.48 1.26 -10.78
CA SER A 23 -2.93 0.35 -9.78
C SER A 23 -3.79 0.34 -8.53
N LYS A 24 -3.63 -0.69 -7.71
CA LYS A 24 -4.28 -0.73 -6.41
C LYS A 24 -3.74 0.38 -5.51
N ILE A 25 -4.63 1.06 -4.82
CA ILE A 25 -4.32 2.13 -3.87
C ILE A 25 -4.64 1.66 -2.45
N GLU A 26 -5.76 0.97 -2.27
CA GLU A 26 -6.24 0.50 -0.98
C GLU A 26 -6.09 -1.01 -0.86
N TYR A 27 -5.48 -1.48 0.23
CA TYR A 27 -5.45 -2.89 0.58
C TYR A 27 -6.74 -3.30 1.27
N SER A 28 -7.27 -4.45 0.91
CA SER A 28 -8.41 -5.07 1.58
C SER A 28 -8.20 -6.57 1.77
N LEU A 29 -8.95 -7.18 2.68
CA LEU A 29 -8.86 -8.63 2.89
C LEU A 29 -9.33 -9.45 1.68
N SER A 30 -10.11 -8.89 0.77
CA SER A 30 -10.48 -9.55 -0.49
C SER A 30 -9.29 -9.75 -1.43
N ASP A 31 -8.19 -9.03 -1.23
CA ASP A 31 -6.98 -9.20 -2.04
C ASP A 31 -6.34 -10.58 -1.89
N ILE A 32 -6.65 -11.28 -0.80
CA ILE A 32 -6.15 -12.65 -0.55
C ILE A 32 -7.16 -13.75 -0.86
N ASP A 33 -8.36 -13.44 -1.34
CA ASP A 33 -9.42 -14.44 -1.56
C ASP A 33 -9.06 -15.49 -2.63
N LYS A 34 -8.15 -15.15 -3.55
CA LYS A 34 -7.64 -16.08 -4.58
C LYS A 34 -6.57 -17.03 -4.07
N LEU A 35 -6.11 -16.86 -2.84
CA LEU A 35 -5.11 -17.73 -2.22
C LEU A 35 -5.76 -18.96 -1.60
N SER A 36 -4.96 -20.01 -1.37
CA SER A 36 -5.43 -21.19 -0.62
C SER A 36 -5.85 -20.80 0.80
N GLU A 37 -6.82 -21.52 1.38
CA GLU A 37 -7.34 -21.25 2.73
C GLU A 37 -6.23 -21.20 3.80
N ALA A 38 -5.24 -22.09 3.69
CA ALA A 38 -4.11 -22.12 4.61
C ALA A 38 -3.32 -20.80 4.56
N LYS A 39 -3.04 -20.28 3.36
CA LYS A 39 -2.37 -18.98 3.16
C LYS A 39 -3.24 -17.82 3.65
N GLN A 40 -4.53 -17.81 3.33
CA GLN A 40 -5.45 -16.79 3.83
C GLN A 40 -5.44 -16.73 5.36
N LYS A 41 -5.54 -17.89 6.03
CA LYS A 41 -5.51 -17.97 7.50
C LYS A 41 -4.19 -17.45 8.07
N GLN A 42 -3.06 -17.79 7.44
CA GLN A 42 -1.75 -17.31 7.85
C GLN A 42 -1.64 -15.78 7.72
N ILE A 43 -2.08 -15.21 6.60
CA ILE A 43 -2.05 -13.78 6.35
C ILE A 43 -2.99 -13.05 7.30
N LYS A 44 -4.26 -13.50 7.45
CA LYS A 44 -5.21 -12.92 8.39
C LYS A 44 -4.67 -12.90 9.83
N LYS A 45 -3.92 -13.94 10.23
CA LYS A 45 -3.26 -13.97 11.53
C LYS A 45 -2.18 -12.89 11.66
N LYS A 46 -1.36 -12.70 10.61
CA LYS A 46 -0.30 -11.67 10.59
C LYS A 46 -0.88 -10.24 10.57
N LEU A 47 -2.04 -10.06 9.94
CA LEU A 47 -2.69 -8.77 9.79
C LEU A 47 -3.68 -8.40 10.91
N ARG A 48 -3.78 -9.24 11.96
CA ARG A 48 -4.78 -9.04 13.03
C ARG A 48 -4.74 -7.63 13.65
N ASN A 49 -3.55 -7.08 13.81
CA ASN A 49 -3.31 -5.77 14.43
C ASN A 49 -2.75 -4.77 13.42
N ALA A 50 -2.99 -4.98 12.12
CA ALA A 50 -2.53 -4.07 11.09
C ALA A 50 -3.66 -3.13 10.66
N LYS A 51 -3.31 -1.89 10.37
CA LYS A 51 -4.18 -0.92 9.70
C LYS A 51 -4.04 -1.05 8.19
N TYR A 52 -5.12 -0.83 7.49
CA TYR A 52 -5.14 -0.71 6.03
C TYR A 52 -6.40 0.07 5.62
N GLY A 53 -6.31 0.79 4.52
CA GLY A 53 -7.38 1.64 4.03
C GLY A 53 -6.84 2.89 3.33
N TRP A 54 -7.75 3.79 2.97
CA TRP A 54 -7.41 5.06 2.38
C TRP A 54 -6.79 6.00 3.43
N TYR A 55 -5.65 6.60 3.09
CA TYR A 55 -4.99 7.61 3.91
C TYR A 55 -4.73 7.22 5.37
N GLU A 56 -4.62 5.92 5.63
CA GLU A 56 -4.17 5.46 6.94
C GLU A 56 -2.74 5.93 7.20
N THR A 57 -2.53 6.52 8.39
CA THR A 57 -1.24 7.06 8.76
C THR A 57 -0.38 6.01 9.45
N PRO A 58 0.95 5.96 9.18
CA PRO A 58 1.87 5.13 9.93
C PRO A 58 1.81 5.40 11.43
N SER A 59 2.02 4.37 12.22
CA SER A 59 2.02 4.43 13.69
C SER A 59 3.16 3.59 14.25
N PHE A 60 3.73 4.02 15.37
CA PHE A 60 4.74 3.23 16.08
C PHE A 60 4.17 1.97 16.75
N LEU A 61 2.84 1.91 16.92
CA LEU A 61 2.16 0.85 17.66
C LEU A 61 1.66 -0.28 16.76
N GLU A 62 1.33 0.03 15.49
CA GLU A 62 0.64 -0.89 14.58
C GLU A 62 1.36 -0.96 13.23
N ASP A 63 1.25 -2.11 12.59
CA ASP A 63 1.68 -2.26 11.20
C ASP A 63 0.68 -1.57 10.27
N LEU A 64 1.17 -0.89 9.25
CA LEU A 64 0.37 -0.36 8.16
C LEU A 64 0.60 -1.19 6.91
N ILE A 65 -0.48 -1.65 6.28
CA ILE A 65 -0.43 -2.34 4.99
C ILE A 65 -0.93 -1.37 3.92
N MET A 66 -0.08 -1.11 2.95
CA MET A 66 -0.42 -0.21 1.85
C MET A 66 0.21 -0.63 0.54
N TYR A 67 -0.42 -0.22 -0.56
CA TYR A 67 0.17 -0.24 -1.90
C TYR A 67 0.92 1.06 -2.17
N GLY A 68 1.68 1.09 -3.24
CA GLY A 68 2.27 2.33 -3.76
C GLY A 68 3.61 2.72 -3.14
N THR A 69 4.16 1.97 -2.19
CA THR A 69 5.48 2.26 -1.59
C THR A 69 6.60 2.28 -2.63
N LEU A 70 6.51 1.44 -3.67
CA LEU A 70 7.41 1.43 -4.83
C LEU A 70 6.78 2.11 -6.07
N GLY A 71 5.75 2.93 -5.88
CA GLY A 71 4.97 3.53 -6.95
C GLY A 71 3.86 2.61 -7.46
N GLY A 72 2.89 3.20 -8.17
CA GLY A 72 1.79 2.49 -8.83
C GLY A 72 2.14 2.18 -10.28
N ALA A 73 1.78 3.08 -11.22
CA ALA A 73 2.21 2.99 -12.60
C ALA A 73 3.72 3.19 -12.70
N GLN A 74 4.38 2.32 -13.48
CA GLN A 74 5.84 2.32 -13.56
C GLN A 74 6.35 3.50 -14.39
N TRP A 75 7.52 4.01 -14.02
CA TRP A 75 8.19 5.14 -14.69
C TRP A 75 8.58 4.87 -16.15
N THR A 76 8.62 3.61 -16.56
CA THR A 76 8.88 3.23 -17.97
C THR A 76 7.80 3.72 -18.92
N GLY A 77 6.65 4.22 -18.38
CA GLY A 77 5.54 4.71 -19.18
C GLY A 77 4.64 3.60 -19.71
N GLY A 78 3.63 4.02 -20.47
CA GLY A 78 2.68 3.11 -21.14
C GLY A 78 2.97 2.94 -22.61
N ALA A 79 2.40 1.91 -23.22
CA ALA A 79 2.41 1.67 -24.66
C ALA A 79 0.98 1.77 -25.22
N LEU A 80 0.82 2.54 -26.29
CA LEU A 80 -0.45 2.69 -26.97
C LEU A 80 -0.51 1.76 -28.20
N ASP A 81 -1.58 0.96 -28.27
CA ASP A 81 -1.99 0.28 -29.49
C ASP A 81 -3.08 1.10 -30.18
N PRO A 82 -2.76 1.85 -31.24
CA PRO A 82 -3.72 2.73 -31.90
C PRO A 82 -4.75 1.97 -32.72
N VAL A 83 -4.48 0.72 -33.12
CA VAL A 83 -5.37 -0.10 -33.92
C VAL A 83 -6.53 -0.60 -33.06
N ASN A 84 -6.23 -1.16 -31.88
CA ASN A 84 -7.25 -1.68 -30.95
C ASN A 84 -7.65 -0.65 -29.90
N GLN A 85 -7.09 0.56 -29.92
CA GLN A 85 -7.33 1.63 -28.95
C GLN A 85 -7.07 1.22 -27.51
N HIS A 86 -6.02 0.39 -27.29
CA HIS A 86 -5.63 -0.06 -25.96
C HIS A 86 -4.39 0.68 -25.46
N LEU A 87 -4.43 1.10 -24.21
CA LEU A 87 -3.28 1.64 -23.49
C LEU A 87 -2.81 0.59 -22.48
N TYR A 88 -1.57 0.13 -22.64
CA TYR A 88 -0.92 -0.82 -21.72
C TYR A 88 -0.06 -0.05 -20.73
N ILE A 89 -0.35 -0.20 -19.46
CA ILE A 89 0.39 0.47 -18.38
C ILE A 89 0.95 -0.60 -17.44
N PRO A 90 2.28 -0.73 -17.32
CA PRO A 90 2.86 -1.62 -16.31
C PRO A 90 2.63 -1.04 -14.93
N VAL A 91 2.11 -1.85 -14.00
CA VAL A 91 1.79 -1.42 -12.64
C VAL A 91 2.39 -2.35 -11.60
N ASN A 92 2.69 -1.79 -10.42
CA ASN A 92 3.11 -2.54 -9.26
C ASN A 92 1.95 -2.62 -8.25
N ASN A 93 1.45 -3.83 -8.03
CA ASN A 93 0.38 -4.11 -7.07
C ASN A 93 0.88 -5.00 -5.91
N ILE A 94 2.09 -4.74 -5.42
CA ILE A 94 2.67 -5.43 -4.26
C ILE A 94 2.30 -4.65 -3.00
N PRO A 95 1.59 -5.26 -2.03
CA PRO A 95 1.33 -4.62 -0.74
C PRO A 95 2.59 -4.68 0.14
N PHE A 96 2.85 -3.58 0.83
CA PHE A 96 3.95 -3.46 1.77
C PHE A 96 3.44 -3.34 3.19
N LYS A 97 4.19 -3.94 4.11
CA LYS A 97 4.00 -3.76 5.55
C LYS A 97 5.00 -2.72 6.04
N ILE A 98 4.49 -1.63 6.61
CA ILE A 98 5.27 -0.51 7.10
C ILE A 98 5.04 -0.35 8.60
N ARG A 99 6.11 -0.13 9.35
CA ARG A 99 6.06 0.31 10.74
C ARG A 99 7.24 1.25 10.99
N PRO A 100 6.98 2.52 11.28
CA PRO A 100 8.04 3.42 11.72
C PRO A 100 8.65 2.91 13.04
N TYR A 101 9.95 3.11 13.21
CA TYR A 101 10.57 2.92 14.51
C TYR A 101 11.60 4.03 14.75
N MET A 102 11.76 4.40 15.99
CA MET A 102 12.81 5.34 16.39
C MET A 102 14.03 4.55 16.84
N GLN A 103 15.12 4.74 16.14
CA GLN A 103 16.42 4.30 16.59
C GLN A 103 17.24 5.55 16.94
N SER A 104 17.43 5.81 18.22
CA SER A 104 18.28 6.84 18.82
C SER A 104 18.68 7.98 17.86
N LEU A 105 17.78 8.98 17.67
CA LEU A 105 17.97 10.21 16.89
C LEU A 105 18.30 10.07 15.39
N GLU A 106 18.46 8.87 14.86
CA GLU A 106 18.61 8.66 13.43
C GLU A 106 17.36 7.96 12.86
N LEU A 107 16.74 8.58 11.87
CA LEU A 107 15.62 8.00 11.16
C LEU A 107 16.14 6.90 10.22
N ASN A 108 16.24 5.68 10.71
CA ASN A 108 16.54 4.53 9.86
C ASN A 108 15.24 4.01 9.25
N ILE A 109 15.00 4.32 7.99
CA ILE A 109 13.93 3.72 7.21
C ILE A 109 14.41 2.33 6.78
N ASN A 110 14.07 1.31 7.56
CA ASN A 110 14.21 -0.06 7.07
C ASN A 110 13.07 -0.35 6.10
N PHE A 111 13.41 -0.55 4.85
CA PHE A 111 12.46 -1.08 3.88
C PHE A 111 11.99 -2.46 4.37
N PRO A 112 10.69 -2.69 4.45
CA PRO A 112 10.18 -3.96 4.93
C PRO A 112 10.63 -5.09 4.01
N LYS A 113 10.97 -6.22 4.61
CA LYS A 113 11.07 -7.46 3.83
C LYS A 113 9.74 -7.66 3.13
N GLU A 114 9.79 -7.95 1.84
CA GLU A 114 8.63 -8.30 1.05
C GLU A 114 7.75 -9.27 1.84
N ILE A 115 6.44 -9.00 1.88
CA ILE A 115 5.49 -9.98 2.36
C ILE A 115 5.49 -11.06 1.27
N GLY A 116 6.41 -12.01 1.37
CA GLY A 116 6.48 -13.12 0.43
C GLY A 116 5.14 -13.84 0.40
N PHE A 117 4.54 -13.84 -0.76
CA PHE A 117 3.36 -14.63 -1.08
C PHE A 117 3.78 -16.04 -1.49
#